data_72e6cfe8492376528c075a3bf4740383
#
_entry.id   72e6cfe8492376528c075a3bf4740383
#
_cell.length_a   1.000
_cell.length_b   1.000
_cell.length_c   1.000
_cell.angle_alpha   90.00
_cell.angle_beta   90.00
_cell.angle_gamma   90.00
#
_symmetry.space_group_name_H-M   'P 1'
#
loop_
_entity.id
_entity.type
_entity.pdbx_description
1 polymer ?
#
loop_
_entity_poly.entity_id
_entity_poly.type
_entity_poly.pdbx_seq_one_letter_code
_entity_poly.pdbx_strand_id
1 'polypeptide(L)'
;PGKEQAADTARRAAQLLLMQEAVVLMRDDLKESCYVEGVQYLPLEECLSRTDVILTIGGDGTILHEANFTLQYQKPILGINIGRCGFLATCEVDEMEEKLAALVRGEYMLDSRMLLYVRLLGEDGWEGHALNDVVVTKGRLQQAIDFSIYCDDILVELSLIHI
;
A
#
# COMPACT_ATOMS: atom_id res chain seq x y z
N PRO A 1 -16.95 -0.71 -10.56
CA PRO A 1 -16.16 -1.68 -11.35
C PRO A 1 -14.95 -2.17 -10.56
N GLY A 2 -14.26 -1.30 -9.85
CA GLY A 2 -13.00 -1.65 -9.21
C GLY A 2 -13.06 -2.71 -8.10
N LYS A 3 -14.10 -2.74 -7.27
CA LYS A 3 -14.17 -3.71 -6.15
C LYS A 3 -14.39 -5.14 -6.60
N GLU A 4 -15.23 -5.35 -7.60
CA GLU A 4 -15.50 -6.68 -8.14
C GLU A 4 -14.27 -7.24 -8.87
N GLN A 5 -13.63 -6.42 -9.69
CA GLN A 5 -12.38 -6.79 -10.36
C GLN A 5 -11.26 -7.10 -9.35
N ALA A 6 -11.14 -6.34 -8.25
CA ALA A 6 -10.18 -6.62 -7.20
C ALA A 6 -10.44 -7.98 -6.53
N ALA A 7 -11.72 -8.30 -6.24
CA ALA A 7 -12.09 -9.58 -5.64
C ALA A 7 -11.81 -10.76 -6.59
N ASP A 8 -12.09 -10.61 -7.90
CA ASP A 8 -11.79 -11.65 -8.90
C ASP A 8 -10.28 -11.87 -9.03
N THR A 9 -9.51 -10.79 -9.08
CA THR A 9 -8.04 -10.87 -9.12
C THR A 9 -7.48 -11.52 -7.85
N ALA A 10 -8.04 -11.18 -6.68
CA ALA A 10 -7.64 -11.77 -5.40
C ALA A 10 -7.92 -13.28 -5.36
N ARG A 11 -9.11 -13.72 -5.83
CA ARG A 11 -9.43 -15.15 -5.93
C ARG A 11 -8.45 -15.88 -6.84
N ARG A 12 -8.15 -15.32 -8.01
CA ARG A 12 -7.19 -15.90 -8.95
C ARG A 12 -5.78 -15.96 -8.37
N ALA A 13 -5.30 -14.90 -7.73
CA ALA A 13 -4.00 -14.88 -7.07
C ALA A 13 -3.89 -15.93 -5.97
N ALA A 14 -4.93 -16.05 -5.12
CA ALA A 14 -4.98 -17.06 -4.07
C ALA A 14 -4.95 -18.49 -4.63
N GLN A 15 -5.70 -18.77 -5.67
CA GLN A 15 -5.70 -20.08 -6.34
C GLN A 15 -4.32 -20.43 -6.91
N LEU A 16 -3.67 -19.48 -7.60
CA LEU A 16 -2.33 -19.68 -8.16
C LEU A 16 -1.28 -19.97 -7.08
N LEU A 17 -1.35 -19.30 -5.93
CA LEU A 17 -0.45 -19.56 -4.80
C LEU A 17 -0.72 -20.91 -4.14
N LEU A 18 -2.00 -21.27 -3.93
CA LEU A 18 -2.38 -22.58 -3.37
C LEU A 18 -1.93 -23.75 -4.26
N MET A 19 -2.00 -23.58 -5.59
CA MET A 19 -1.50 -24.59 -6.54
C MET A 19 0.01 -24.80 -6.42
N GLN A 20 0.74 -23.87 -5.86
CA GLN A 20 2.17 -23.94 -5.60
C GLN A 20 2.50 -24.28 -4.13
N GLU A 21 1.51 -24.82 -3.41
CA GLU A 21 1.64 -25.23 -2.01
C GLU A 21 1.99 -24.09 -1.03
N ALA A 22 1.82 -22.83 -1.45
CA ALA A 22 1.99 -21.70 -0.56
C ALA A 22 0.83 -21.59 0.43
N VAL A 23 1.11 -21.14 1.65
CA VAL A 23 0.08 -20.82 2.64
C VAL A 23 -0.48 -19.44 2.32
N VAL A 24 -1.79 -19.38 2.03
CA VAL A 24 -2.46 -18.12 1.73
C VAL A 24 -3.31 -17.68 2.91
N LEU A 25 -3.01 -16.48 3.41
CA LEU A 25 -3.75 -15.81 4.46
C LEU A 25 -4.55 -14.67 3.84
N MET A 26 -5.78 -14.50 4.27
CA MET A 26 -6.65 -13.40 3.84
C MET A 26 -7.42 -12.84 5.03
N ARG A 27 -7.71 -11.55 5.01
CA ARG A 27 -8.52 -10.90 6.03
C ARG A 27 -9.90 -11.54 6.12
N ASP A 28 -10.38 -11.77 7.32
CA ASP A 28 -11.66 -12.42 7.60
C ASP A 28 -12.87 -11.63 7.08
N ASP A 29 -12.80 -10.29 7.05
CA ASP A 29 -13.84 -9.42 6.49
C ASP A 29 -14.01 -9.57 4.96
N LEU A 30 -13.04 -10.16 4.28
CA LEU A 30 -13.12 -10.45 2.84
C LEU A 30 -13.73 -11.82 2.53
N LYS A 31 -13.98 -12.66 3.53
CA LYS A 31 -14.44 -14.03 3.36
C LYS A 31 -15.74 -14.14 2.55
N GLU A 32 -16.70 -13.24 2.79
CA GLU A 32 -17.97 -13.27 2.07
C GLU A 32 -17.83 -12.83 0.60
N SER A 33 -16.95 -11.88 0.31
CA SER A 33 -16.77 -11.29 -1.03
C SER A 33 -15.72 -12.01 -1.87
N CYS A 34 -14.78 -12.70 -1.23
CA CYS A 34 -13.62 -13.31 -1.89
C CYS A 34 -13.30 -14.68 -1.28
N TYR A 35 -14.29 -15.60 -1.27
CA TYR A 35 -14.05 -16.94 -0.76
C TYR A 35 -13.24 -17.80 -1.74
N VAL A 36 -12.20 -18.45 -1.22
CA VAL A 36 -11.39 -19.47 -1.92
C VAL A 36 -11.13 -20.63 -0.96
N GLU A 37 -11.42 -21.84 -1.39
CA GLU A 37 -11.13 -23.05 -0.60
C GLU A 37 -9.62 -23.21 -0.39
N GLY A 38 -9.20 -23.55 0.82
CA GLY A 38 -7.78 -23.67 1.20
C GLY A 38 -7.17 -22.38 1.76
N VAL A 39 -7.82 -21.23 1.61
CA VAL A 39 -7.36 -19.96 2.21
C VAL A 39 -7.72 -19.91 3.70
N GLN A 40 -6.78 -19.47 4.53
CA GLN A 40 -7.00 -19.20 5.95
C GLN A 40 -7.48 -17.76 6.11
N TYR A 41 -8.70 -17.56 6.61
CA TYR A 41 -9.29 -16.24 6.89
C TYR A 41 -9.07 -15.88 8.35
N LEU A 42 -8.32 -14.81 8.59
CA LEU A 42 -7.84 -14.41 9.90
C LEU A 42 -8.01 -12.89 10.09
N PRO A 43 -8.05 -12.37 11.32
CA PRO A 43 -7.94 -10.94 11.58
C PRO A 43 -6.70 -10.35 10.92
N LEU A 44 -6.78 -9.09 10.46
CA LEU A 44 -5.70 -8.42 9.71
C LEU A 44 -4.35 -8.50 10.43
N GLU A 45 -4.32 -8.23 11.74
CA GLU A 45 -3.08 -8.24 12.53
C GLU A 45 -2.43 -9.62 12.55
N GLU A 46 -3.25 -10.68 12.63
CA GLU A 46 -2.75 -12.06 12.59
C GLU A 46 -2.21 -12.41 11.19
N CYS A 47 -2.89 -12.00 10.12
CA CYS A 47 -2.37 -12.14 8.77
C CYS A 47 -1.00 -11.47 8.64
N LEU A 48 -0.88 -10.20 9.04
CA LEU A 48 0.35 -9.41 8.91
C LEU A 48 1.51 -9.96 9.75
N SER A 49 1.22 -10.50 10.93
CA SER A 49 2.27 -11.09 11.78
C SER A 49 2.83 -12.41 11.23
N ARG A 50 2.00 -13.18 10.53
CA ARG A 50 2.33 -14.53 10.06
C ARG A 50 2.80 -14.61 8.62
N THR A 51 2.50 -13.58 7.80
CA THR A 51 2.88 -13.58 6.38
C THR A 51 4.36 -13.27 6.16
N ASP A 52 4.93 -13.78 5.08
CA ASP A 52 6.26 -13.42 4.62
C ASP A 52 6.22 -12.26 3.64
N VAL A 53 5.17 -12.19 2.81
CA VAL A 53 4.96 -11.15 1.79
C VAL A 53 3.50 -10.74 1.78
N ILE A 54 3.24 -9.44 1.65
CA ILE A 54 1.90 -8.87 1.53
C ILE A 54 1.58 -8.68 0.05
N LEU A 55 0.43 -9.19 -0.39
CA LEU A 55 -0.09 -8.90 -1.72
C LEU A 55 -1.17 -7.81 -1.62
N THR A 56 -0.99 -6.73 -2.36
CA THR A 56 -2.01 -5.69 -2.52
C THR A 56 -2.55 -5.70 -3.93
N ILE A 57 -3.86 -5.58 -4.08
CA ILE A 57 -4.53 -5.61 -5.39
C ILE A 57 -5.22 -4.28 -5.60
N GLY A 58 -4.72 -3.50 -6.55
CA GLY A 58 -5.18 -2.13 -6.77
C GLY A 58 -4.21 -1.35 -7.63
N GLY A 59 -4.20 -0.03 -7.48
CA GLY A 59 -3.19 0.85 -8.03
C GLY A 59 -2.25 1.37 -6.95
N ASP A 60 -1.41 2.35 -7.30
CA ASP A 60 -0.45 2.97 -6.39
C ASP A 60 -1.09 3.49 -5.10
N GLY A 61 -2.28 4.08 -5.18
CA GLY A 61 -3.01 4.54 -4.00
C GLY A 61 -3.34 3.44 -2.99
N THR A 62 -3.59 2.21 -3.44
CA THR A 62 -3.82 1.05 -2.57
C THR A 62 -2.53 0.68 -1.85
N ILE A 63 -1.39 0.66 -2.56
CA ILE A 63 -0.09 0.35 -1.96
C ILE A 63 0.30 1.42 -0.94
N LEU A 64 0.11 2.71 -1.26
CA LEU A 64 0.37 3.83 -0.35
C LEU A 64 -0.44 3.72 0.95
N HIS A 65 -1.71 3.35 0.83
CA HIS A 65 -2.59 3.15 1.98
C HIS A 65 -2.13 1.97 2.84
N GLU A 66 -1.89 0.82 2.23
CA GLU A 66 -1.48 -0.39 2.95
C GLU A 66 -0.07 -0.26 3.56
N ALA A 67 0.86 0.44 2.90
CA ALA A 67 2.21 0.65 3.41
C ALA A 67 2.22 1.29 4.81
N ASN A 68 1.33 2.25 5.07
CA ASN A 68 1.21 2.89 6.37
C ASN A 68 0.79 1.92 7.49
N PHE A 69 -0.12 0.99 7.20
CA PHE A 69 -0.58 -0.01 8.17
C PHE A 69 0.44 -1.14 8.37
N THR A 70 1.20 -1.46 7.34
CA THR A 70 2.12 -2.61 7.35
C THR A 70 3.52 -2.25 7.80
N LEU A 71 3.83 -0.96 7.93
CA LEU A 71 5.18 -0.47 8.29
C LEU A 71 5.75 -1.13 9.54
N GLN A 72 4.95 -1.27 10.59
CA GLN A 72 5.39 -1.89 11.85
C GLN A 72 5.76 -3.38 11.71
N TYR A 73 5.24 -4.07 10.70
CA TYR A 73 5.51 -5.50 10.46
C TYR A 73 6.74 -5.72 9.58
N GLN A 74 7.26 -4.69 8.94
CA GLN A 74 8.46 -4.73 8.07
C GLN A 74 8.41 -5.84 7.01
N LYS A 75 7.23 -6.07 6.44
CA LYS A 75 7.03 -7.10 5.41
C LYS A 75 7.12 -6.48 4.02
N PRO A 76 7.73 -7.18 3.04
CA PRO A 76 7.71 -6.73 1.66
C PRO A 76 6.28 -6.75 1.10
N ILE A 77 6.01 -5.82 0.19
CA ILE A 77 4.72 -5.68 -0.48
C ILE A 77 4.91 -5.93 -1.98
N LEU A 78 4.10 -6.81 -2.55
CA LEU A 78 3.94 -6.97 -3.99
C LEU A 78 2.58 -6.39 -4.42
N GLY A 79 2.59 -5.36 -5.25
CA GLY A 79 1.38 -4.75 -5.79
C GLY A 79 0.97 -5.39 -7.12
N ILE A 80 -0.27 -5.89 -7.21
CA ILE A 80 -0.90 -6.35 -8.45
C ILE A 80 -1.78 -5.22 -8.97
N ASN A 81 -1.43 -4.68 -10.13
CA ASN A 81 -2.11 -3.56 -10.76
C ASN A 81 -3.38 -4.00 -11.47
N ILE A 82 -4.53 -3.43 -11.08
CA ILE A 82 -5.82 -3.64 -11.77
C ILE A 82 -6.36 -2.33 -12.37
N GLY A 83 -5.55 -1.29 -12.37
CA GLY A 83 -5.94 0.04 -12.82
C GLY A 83 -5.06 0.57 -13.94
N ARG A 84 -4.74 1.86 -13.87
CA ARG A 84 -3.78 2.47 -14.78
C ARG A 84 -2.36 2.13 -14.30
N CYS A 85 -1.44 2.01 -15.25
CA CYS A 85 -0.02 1.80 -14.96
C CYS A 85 0.47 2.82 -13.92
N GLY A 86 1.08 2.34 -12.85
CA GLY A 86 1.63 3.12 -11.76
C GLY A 86 3.12 2.87 -11.59
N PHE A 87 3.71 3.48 -10.57
CA PHE A 87 5.14 3.34 -10.25
C PHE A 87 5.40 2.35 -9.10
N LEU A 88 4.37 2.00 -8.33
CA LEU A 88 4.49 1.15 -7.14
C LEU A 88 3.96 -0.26 -7.38
N ALA A 89 2.84 -0.40 -8.09
CA ALA A 89 2.31 -1.70 -8.48
C ALA A 89 3.13 -2.27 -9.64
N THR A 90 3.94 -3.29 -9.36
CA THR A 90 4.93 -3.83 -10.31
C THR A 90 4.49 -5.10 -11.01
N CYS A 91 3.30 -5.63 -10.69
CA CYS A 91 2.76 -6.85 -11.28
C CYS A 91 1.45 -6.52 -12.03
N GLU A 92 1.44 -6.66 -13.34
CA GLU A 92 0.21 -6.60 -14.12
C GLU A 92 -0.57 -7.91 -14.02
N VAL A 93 -1.90 -7.87 -14.24
CA VAL A 93 -2.78 -9.05 -14.09
C VAL A 93 -2.40 -10.19 -15.03
N ASP A 94 -1.92 -9.88 -16.23
CA ASP A 94 -1.47 -10.87 -17.22
C ASP A 94 -0.13 -11.52 -16.87
N GLU A 95 0.72 -10.84 -16.11
CA GLU A 95 2.00 -11.36 -15.61
C GLU A 95 1.89 -12.10 -14.26
N MET A 96 0.71 -12.07 -13.64
CA MET A 96 0.50 -12.51 -12.25
C MET A 96 0.91 -13.97 -12.02
N GLU A 97 0.62 -14.87 -12.95
CA GLU A 97 0.94 -16.30 -12.82
C GLU A 97 2.46 -16.52 -12.74
N GLU A 98 3.20 -15.90 -13.65
CA GLU A 98 4.66 -16.01 -13.70
C GLU A 98 5.31 -15.37 -12.46
N LYS A 99 4.86 -14.15 -12.09
CA LYS A 99 5.44 -13.41 -10.95
C LYS A 99 5.12 -14.06 -9.61
N LEU A 100 3.92 -14.60 -9.42
CA LEU A 100 3.61 -15.35 -8.20
C LEU A 100 4.38 -16.66 -8.11
N ALA A 101 4.61 -17.33 -9.25
CA ALA A 101 5.47 -18.51 -9.28
C ALA A 101 6.92 -18.16 -8.91
N ALA A 102 7.46 -17.07 -9.45
CA ALA A 102 8.79 -16.59 -9.08
C ALA A 102 8.86 -16.18 -7.59
N LEU A 103 7.80 -15.56 -7.06
CA LEU A 103 7.71 -15.20 -5.65
C LEU A 103 7.82 -16.43 -4.74
N VAL A 104 7.06 -17.49 -5.03
CA VAL A 104 7.11 -18.73 -4.23
C VAL A 104 8.47 -19.40 -4.28
N ARG A 105 9.17 -19.34 -5.43
CA ARG A 105 10.54 -19.85 -5.56
C ARG A 105 11.62 -18.97 -4.95
N GLY A 106 11.26 -17.79 -4.42
CA GLY A 106 12.22 -16.81 -3.90
C GLY A 106 13.03 -16.09 -4.99
N GLU A 107 12.57 -16.12 -6.23
CA GLU A 107 13.22 -15.49 -7.39
C GLU A 107 12.75 -14.04 -7.57
N TYR A 108 13.06 -13.18 -6.61
CA TYR A 108 12.71 -11.75 -6.63
C TYR A 108 13.78 -10.90 -5.98
N MET A 109 13.75 -9.61 -6.27
CA MET A 109 14.59 -8.61 -5.63
C MET A 109 13.71 -7.68 -4.78
N LEU A 110 14.24 -7.28 -3.62
CA LEU A 110 13.60 -6.27 -2.76
C LEU A 110 14.06 -4.87 -3.19
N ASP A 111 13.11 -4.00 -3.46
CA ASP A 111 13.33 -2.58 -3.66
C ASP A 111 13.03 -1.82 -2.36
N SER A 112 14.06 -1.30 -1.74
CA SER A 112 13.91 -0.54 -0.49
C SER A 112 13.51 0.90 -0.78
N ARG A 113 12.39 1.33 -0.25
CA ARG A 113 11.85 2.68 -0.42
C ARG A 113 12.07 3.51 0.85
N MET A 114 12.54 4.74 0.66
CA MET A 114 12.64 5.72 1.73
C MET A 114 11.24 6.22 2.12
N LEU A 115 11.02 6.40 3.42
CA LEU A 115 9.81 7.03 3.95
C LEU A 115 10.15 8.42 4.49
N LEU A 116 9.22 9.35 4.33
CA LEU A 116 9.25 10.63 5.02
C LEU A 116 8.63 10.45 6.41
N TYR A 117 9.35 10.85 7.44
CA TYR A 117 8.77 11.03 8.77
C TYR A 117 8.23 12.45 8.90
N VAL A 118 7.00 12.57 9.30
CA VAL A 118 6.27 13.84 9.39
C VAL A 118 5.83 14.07 10.81
N ARG A 119 6.09 15.26 11.33
CA ARG A 119 5.61 15.69 12.63
C ARG A 119 5.00 17.08 12.56
N LEU A 120 3.78 17.19 13.03
CA LEU A 120 3.12 18.48 13.24
C LEU A 120 3.51 19.01 14.62
N LEU A 121 4.10 20.19 14.67
CA LEU A 121 4.47 20.85 15.91
C LEU A 121 3.31 21.75 16.36
N GLY A 122 2.85 21.61 17.61
CA GLY A 122 1.74 22.38 18.17
C GLY A 122 1.08 21.65 19.33
N GLU A 123 -0.04 22.21 19.84
CA GLU A 123 -0.75 21.67 21.02
C GLU A 123 -1.32 20.26 20.79
N ASP A 124 -1.74 19.95 19.55
CA ASP A 124 -2.33 18.64 19.20
C ASP A 124 -1.33 17.67 18.59
N GLY A 125 -0.05 17.93 18.66
CA GLY A 125 1.08 17.22 18.08
C GLY A 125 0.74 15.90 17.37
N TRP A 126 0.85 15.86 16.04
CA TRP A 126 0.63 14.66 15.24
C TRP A 126 1.92 14.23 14.55
N GLU A 127 2.12 12.94 14.44
CA GLU A 127 3.24 12.38 13.68
C GLU A 127 2.80 11.19 12.80
N GLY A 128 3.50 10.97 11.71
CA GLY A 128 3.20 9.91 10.77
C GLY A 128 4.30 9.71 9.74
N HIS A 129 4.05 8.81 8.81
CA HIS A 129 4.97 8.50 7.72
C HIS A 129 4.27 8.66 6.36
N ALA A 130 5.02 9.05 5.35
CA ALA A 130 4.55 9.11 3.97
C ALA A 130 5.56 8.41 3.05
N LEU A 131 5.05 7.62 2.10
CA LEU A 131 5.90 6.91 1.13
C LEU A 131 6.28 7.82 -0.05
N ASN A 132 5.38 8.69 -0.50
CA ASN A 132 5.63 9.59 -1.63
C ASN A 132 5.73 11.05 -1.19
N ASP A 133 4.64 11.63 -0.73
CA ASP A 133 4.50 13.06 -0.51
C ASP A 133 3.69 13.37 0.75
N VAL A 134 3.90 14.56 1.26
CA VAL A 134 3.14 15.17 2.36
C VAL A 134 2.41 16.36 1.80
N VAL A 135 1.08 16.34 1.93
CA VAL A 135 0.24 17.41 1.40
C VAL A 135 -0.23 18.31 2.53
N VAL A 136 0.10 19.58 2.44
CA VAL A 136 -0.41 20.63 3.33
C VAL A 136 -1.58 21.30 2.64
N THR A 137 -2.77 21.21 3.23
CA THR A 137 -3.97 21.81 2.68
C THR A 137 -4.59 22.79 3.65
N LYS A 138 -5.26 23.80 3.12
CA LYS A 138 -6.10 24.68 3.94
C LYS A 138 -7.29 23.92 4.51
N GLY A 139 -7.70 24.26 5.72
CA GLY A 139 -8.91 23.72 6.34
C GLY A 139 -10.19 24.17 5.64
N ARG A 140 -11.31 24.19 6.35
CA ARG A 140 -12.66 24.38 5.81
C ARG A 140 -12.97 25.78 5.23
N LEU A 141 -12.11 26.77 5.38
CA LEU A 141 -12.41 28.16 4.99
C LEU A 141 -11.63 28.56 3.73
N GLN A 142 -12.28 29.36 2.89
CA GLN A 142 -11.72 29.98 1.68
C GLN A 142 -10.72 31.12 2.02
N GLN A 143 -9.75 30.82 2.87
CA GLN A 143 -8.72 31.79 3.24
C GLN A 143 -7.42 31.43 2.54
N ALA A 144 -6.70 32.47 2.07
CA ALA A 144 -5.32 32.29 1.66
C ALA A 144 -4.49 31.80 2.86
N ILE A 145 -3.54 30.91 2.62
CA ILE A 145 -2.55 30.54 3.61
C ILE A 145 -1.18 31.00 3.15
N ASP A 146 -0.48 31.64 4.05
CA ASP A 146 0.93 31.96 3.88
C ASP A 146 1.75 30.84 4.49
N PHE A 147 2.73 30.33 3.75
CA PHE A 147 3.65 29.35 4.28
C PHE A 147 5.08 29.62 3.79
N SER A 148 6.04 29.25 4.61
CA SER A 148 7.44 29.31 4.29
C SER A 148 8.02 27.90 4.36
N ILE A 149 8.80 27.52 3.37
CA ILE A 149 9.47 26.21 3.33
C ILE A 149 10.94 26.42 3.67
N TYR A 150 11.41 25.69 4.64
CA TYR A 150 12.83 25.67 5.06
C TYR A 150 13.40 24.25 4.85
N CYS A 151 14.63 24.21 4.41
CA CYS A 151 15.45 23.00 4.37
C CYS A 151 16.72 23.29 5.15
N ASP A 152 16.99 22.53 6.21
CA ASP A 152 18.14 22.76 7.11
C ASP A 152 18.29 24.23 7.55
N ASP A 153 17.20 24.82 8.01
CA ASP A 153 17.09 26.23 8.43
C ASP A 153 17.29 27.25 7.30
N ILE A 154 17.45 26.84 6.05
CA ILE A 154 17.53 27.71 4.88
C ILE A 154 16.15 27.89 4.30
N LEU A 155 15.69 29.14 4.15
CA LEU A 155 14.44 29.44 3.46
C LEU A 155 14.55 29.05 1.98
N VAL A 156 13.74 28.08 1.55
CA VAL A 156 13.70 27.60 0.16
C VAL A 156 12.65 28.35 -0.64
N GLU A 157 11.47 28.54 -0.09
CA GLU A 157 10.37 29.21 -0.77
C GLU A 157 9.44 29.94 0.21
N LEU A 158 8.91 31.07 -0.25
CA LEU A 158 7.82 31.79 0.36
C LEU A 158 6.67 31.84 -0.66
N SER A 159 5.58 31.16 -0.37
CA SER A 159 4.46 31.09 -1.30
C SER A 159 3.15 31.58 -0.68
N LEU A 160 2.40 32.36 -1.45
CA LEU A 160 1.04 32.77 -1.17
C LEU A 160 0.11 32.01 -2.14
N ILE A 161 -0.66 31.06 -1.66
CA ILE A 161 -1.62 30.36 -2.50
C ILE A 161 -2.98 31.03 -2.39
N HIS A 162 -3.39 31.69 -3.46
CA HIS A 162 -4.77 32.10 -3.70
C HIS A 162 -5.45 31.01 -4.53
N ILE A 163 -6.48 30.40 -3.97
CA ILE A 163 -7.37 29.48 -4.70
C ILE A 163 -8.79 30.02 -4.63
#